data_7552ded356608fbe358f0d9514f7d336
#
_entry.id   7552ded356608fbe358f0d9514f7d336
#
_cell.length_a   1.000
_cell.length_b   1.000
_cell.length_c   1.000
_cell.angle_alpha   90.00
_cell.angle_beta   90.00
_cell.angle_gamma   90.00
#
_symmetry.space_group_name_H-M   'P 1'
#
loop_
_entity.id
_entity.type
_entity.pdbx_description
1 polymer ?
#
loop_
_entity_poly.entity_id
_entity_poly.type
_entity_poly.pdbx_seq_one_letter_code
_entity_poly.pdbx_strand_id
1 'polypeptide(L)'
;MLNICHINLAKGFRGGERQTELLIKALGQQDNVSQKVIVRKDSPLVDRLSGVDAQLSLHPVSKPYLFHARHVKDCSLLHVHEAKAGQFAYLATRIYKRPYLITRRVPNPIKNNALTRRVYSGAERIVALSDAIREVLTSYDANLDPLVIPSMVSSLPVNPQASEEIRHQYRNKFLVGHAGALVNHHKGQQYIVEAAAALQQDYPQIHFLLLGRGRDEEWLKRMAAGLNNLEFLDFRENLGDFLAAFDLFVFPSLHEGLGSVLLDAMQFRLPIVASRVGGIPEIIEHGKNGLLISSGDSRALAESILYLYRNAAIRRDLAENAYQVSLNYHPHSSARRYLLLYREILSGPARMGTAAKG
;
A
#
# COMPACT_ATOMS: atom_id res chain seq x y z
N MET A 1 -18.71 23.45 4.02
CA MET A 1 -18.58 22.02 3.64
C MET A 1 -17.41 21.89 2.70
N LEU A 2 -16.49 20.95 2.96
CA LEU A 2 -15.29 20.70 2.16
C LEU A 2 -15.61 19.65 1.09
N ASN A 3 -15.53 20.01 -0.19
CA ASN A 3 -15.86 19.11 -1.29
C ASN A 3 -14.58 18.61 -1.98
N ILE A 4 -14.16 17.39 -1.64
CA ILE A 4 -12.92 16.77 -2.14
C ILE A 4 -13.21 15.85 -3.33
N CYS A 5 -12.48 16.04 -4.43
CA CYS A 5 -12.53 15.14 -5.57
C CYS A 5 -11.32 14.21 -5.58
N HIS A 6 -11.52 12.95 -5.24
CA HIS A 6 -10.50 11.90 -5.39
C HIS A 6 -10.44 11.44 -6.85
N ILE A 7 -9.23 11.28 -7.39
CA ILE A 7 -9.02 10.85 -8.77
C ILE A 7 -8.11 9.64 -8.77
N ASN A 8 -8.65 8.48 -9.20
CA ASN A 8 -7.91 7.24 -9.34
C ASN A 8 -8.30 6.54 -10.65
N LEU A 9 -7.42 6.57 -11.64
CA LEU A 9 -7.64 6.01 -12.98
C LEU A 9 -6.88 4.69 -13.22
N ALA A 10 -6.48 4.01 -12.14
CA ALA A 10 -5.86 2.69 -12.19
C ALA A 10 -6.86 1.63 -12.67
N LYS A 11 -6.37 0.63 -13.43
CA LYS A 11 -7.20 -0.47 -13.93
C LYS A 11 -7.45 -1.56 -12.89
N GLY A 12 -6.42 -1.86 -12.07
CA GLY A 12 -6.47 -2.94 -11.09
C GLY A 12 -6.86 -2.46 -9.70
N PHE A 13 -6.84 -3.41 -8.76
CA PHE A 13 -6.97 -3.14 -7.34
C PHE A 13 -5.78 -3.75 -6.60
N ARG A 14 -4.90 -2.90 -6.11
CA ARG A 14 -3.67 -3.25 -5.39
C ARG A 14 -3.57 -2.40 -4.12
N GLY A 15 -2.44 -2.43 -3.45
CA GLY A 15 -2.20 -1.64 -2.25
C GLY A 15 -2.51 -0.14 -2.39
N GLY A 16 -2.21 0.47 -3.53
CA GLY A 16 -2.52 1.89 -3.79
C GLY A 16 -4.01 2.19 -3.83
N GLU A 17 -4.79 1.35 -4.52
CA GLU A 17 -6.25 1.49 -4.62
C GLU A 17 -6.91 1.17 -3.28
N ARG A 18 -6.41 0.17 -2.53
CA ARG A 18 -6.87 -0.10 -1.16
C ARG A 18 -6.63 1.10 -0.25
N GLN A 19 -5.46 1.73 -0.31
CA GLN A 19 -5.19 2.94 0.47
C GLN A 19 -6.07 4.13 0.07
N THR A 20 -6.48 4.21 -1.20
CA THR A 20 -7.46 5.21 -1.67
C THR A 20 -8.86 4.92 -1.07
N GLU A 21 -9.30 3.67 -1.10
CA GLU A 21 -10.55 3.21 -0.49
C GLU A 21 -10.59 3.52 1.01
N LEU A 22 -9.53 3.18 1.75
CA LEU A 22 -9.42 3.41 3.19
C LEU A 22 -9.51 4.90 3.55
N LEU A 23 -8.81 5.75 2.79
CA LEU A 23 -8.85 7.19 3.00
C LEU A 23 -10.26 7.75 2.76
N ILE A 24 -10.92 7.34 1.67
CA ILE A 24 -12.28 7.77 1.35
C ILE A 24 -13.26 7.37 2.46
N LYS A 25 -13.19 6.12 2.92
CA LYS A 25 -14.03 5.62 4.03
C LYS A 25 -13.79 6.38 5.33
N ALA A 26 -12.52 6.63 5.67
CA ALA A 26 -12.18 7.36 6.90
C ALA A 26 -12.55 8.84 6.84
N LEU A 27 -12.50 9.47 5.67
CA LEU A 27 -12.96 10.84 5.45
C LEU A 27 -14.49 10.94 5.48
N GLY A 28 -15.22 9.93 5.01
CA GLY A 28 -16.68 9.88 5.08
C GLY A 28 -17.25 9.86 6.50
N GLN A 29 -16.43 9.51 7.49
CA GLN A 29 -16.77 9.55 8.91
C GLN A 29 -16.51 10.94 9.56
N GLN A 30 -16.05 11.91 8.77
CA GLN A 30 -15.73 13.25 9.26
C GLN A 30 -16.84 14.23 8.92
N ASP A 31 -17.20 15.08 9.88
CA ASP A 31 -18.21 16.12 9.67
C ASP A 31 -17.76 17.15 8.63
N ASN A 32 -18.71 17.67 7.88
CA ASN A 32 -18.51 18.74 6.90
C ASN A 32 -17.58 18.38 5.72
N VAL A 33 -17.43 17.09 5.40
CA VAL A 33 -16.71 16.60 4.22
C VAL A 33 -17.69 15.95 3.26
N SER A 34 -17.69 16.42 2.03
CA SER A 34 -18.38 15.78 0.89
C SER A 34 -17.31 15.27 -0.07
N GLN A 35 -17.53 14.08 -0.60
CA GLN A 35 -16.53 13.43 -1.43
C GLN A 35 -17.08 13.07 -2.80
N LYS A 36 -16.30 13.33 -3.82
CA LYS A 36 -16.53 12.90 -5.20
C LYS A 36 -15.36 12.01 -5.63
N VAL A 37 -15.63 10.91 -6.30
CA VAL A 37 -14.59 10.02 -6.81
C VAL A 37 -14.70 9.89 -8.32
N ILE A 38 -13.67 10.35 -9.03
CA ILE A 38 -13.50 10.07 -10.45
C ILE A 38 -12.64 8.81 -10.55
N VAL A 39 -13.24 7.74 -11.01
CA VAL A 39 -12.62 6.41 -11.05
C VAL A 39 -12.78 5.80 -12.45
N ARG A 40 -11.81 5.01 -12.86
CA ARG A 40 -11.89 4.29 -14.11
C ARG A 40 -13.03 3.25 -14.04
N LYS A 41 -13.93 3.22 -15.07
CA LYS A 41 -15.18 2.42 -15.05
C LYS A 41 -14.97 0.90 -14.91
N ASP A 42 -13.84 0.37 -15.40
CA ASP A 42 -13.45 -1.05 -15.35
C ASP A 42 -12.47 -1.34 -14.19
N SER A 43 -12.43 -0.49 -13.18
CA SER A 43 -11.64 -0.70 -11.96
C SER A 43 -12.51 -1.36 -10.88
N PRO A 44 -12.02 -2.41 -10.18
CA PRO A 44 -12.72 -2.99 -9.04
C PRO A 44 -13.00 -1.99 -7.89
N LEU A 45 -12.34 -0.84 -7.90
CA LEU A 45 -12.58 0.23 -6.93
C LEU A 45 -14.01 0.80 -7.05
N VAL A 46 -14.65 0.69 -8.23
CA VAL A 46 -16.05 1.11 -8.44
C VAL A 46 -16.98 0.33 -7.52
N ASP A 47 -16.92 -1.00 -7.57
CA ASP A 47 -17.78 -1.87 -6.77
C ASP A 47 -17.52 -1.72 -5.27
N ARG A 48 -16.27 -1.55 -4.89
CA ARG A 48 -15.85 -1.37 -3.48
C ARG A 48 -16.26 -0.04 -2.86
N LEU A 49 -16.48 0.98 -3.66
CA LEU A 49 -16.95 2.28 -3.20
C LEU A 49 -18.47 2.44 -3.37
N SER A 50 -19.13 1.57 -4.11
CA SER A 50 -20.56 1.61 -4.27
C SER A 50 -21.26 1.34 -2.94
N GLY A 51 -22.11 2.27 -2.49
CA GLY A 51 -22.89 2.15 -1.25
C GLY A 51 -22.10 2.40 0.06
N VAL A 52 -20.87 2.88 -0.03
CA VAL A 52 -20.02 3.11 1.16
C VAL A 52 -20.53 4.27 2.02
N ASP A 53 -21.02 5.34 1.39
CA ASP A 53 -21.47 6.55 2.09
C ASP A 53 -22.48 7.31 1.21
N ALA A 54 -23.55 7.83 1.82
CA ALA A 54 -24.56 8.66 1.14
C ALA A 54 -23.99 10.00 0.63
N GLN A 55 -22.90 10.50 1.23
CA GLN A 55 -22.23 11.74 0.84
C GLN A 55 -21.12 11.52 -0.21
N LEU A 56 -20.94 10.27 -0.66
CA LEU A 56 -19.96 9.90 -1.69
C LEU A 56 -20.62 9.89 -3.07
N SER A 57 -20.16 10.78 -3.95
CA SER A 57 -20.59 10.81 -5.36
C SER A 57 -19.58 10.08 -6.22
N LEU A 58 -19.94 8.90 -6.76
CA LEU A 58 -19.07 8.07 -7.57
C LEU A 58 -19.27 8.36 -9.06
N HIS A 59 -18.19 8.64 -9.79
CA HIS A 59 -18.17 8.95 -11.23
C HIS A 59 -17.25 8.00 -11.99
N PRO A 60 -17.76 6.84 -12.45
CA PRO A 60 -17.01 5.95 -13.32
C PRO A 60 -16.78 6.59 -14.70
N VAL A 61 -15.51 6.67 -15.14
CA VAL A 61 -15.11 7.32 -16.39
C VAL A 61 -14.33 6.38 -17.31
N SER A 62 -14.43 6.65 -18.62
CA SER A 62 -13.65 5.97 -19.66
C SER A 62 -12.78 6.98 -20.44
N LYS A 63 -11.82 6.45 -21.18
CA LYS A 63 -11.00 7.30 -22.09
C LYS A 63 -11.86 7.88 -23.22
N PRO A 64 -11.56 9.09 -23.72
CA PRO A 64 -10.52 10.02 -23.23
C PRO A 64 -10.96 10.74 -21.94
N TYR A 65 -10.15 10.62 -20.89
CA TYR A 65 -10.51 11.10 -19.54
C TYR A 65 -10.82 12.60 -19.48
N LEU A 66 -10.18 13.43 -20.30
CA LEU A 66 -10.34 14.88 -20.28
C LEU A 66 -11.78 15.34 -20.56
N PHE A 67 -12.57 14.57 -21.31
CA PHE A 67 -13.98 14.87 -21.54
C PHE A 67 -14.84 14.83 -20.26
N HIS A 68 -14.30 14.18 -19.22
CA HIS A 68 -14.91 14.09 -17.90
C HIS A 68 -14.45 15.18 -16.92
N ALA A 69 -13.61 16.14 -17.38
CA ALA A 69 -13.10 17.21 -16.53
C ALA A 69 -14.20 18.08 -15.89
N ARG A 70 -15.41 18.15 -16.48
CA ARG A 70 -16.56 18.87 -15.93
C ARG A 70 -16.94 18.40 -14.50
N HIS A 71 -16.63 17.13 -14.14
CA HIS A 71 -16.94 16.60 -12.83
C HIS A 71 -16.16 17.26 -11.68
N VAL A 72 -15.05 17.97 -11.98
CA VAL A 72 -14.29 18.69 -10.94
C VAL A 72 -14.81 20.11 -10.68
N LYS A 73 -15.79 20.60 -11.48
CA LYS A 73 -16.23 22.00 -11.44
C LYS A 73 -16.66 22.46 -10.04
N ASP A 74 -17.39 21.62 -9.32
CA ASP A 74 -17.96 21.95 -8.02
C ASP A 74 -17.10 21.47 -6.83
N CYS A 75 -15.89 20.96 -7.11
CA CYS A 75 -14.99 20.50 -6.07
C CYS A 75 -14.15 21.67 -5.53
N SER A 76 -13.83 21.61 -4.23
CA SER A 76 -12.93 22.58 -3.61
C SER A 76 -11.46 22.25 -3.91
N LEU A 77 -11.12 20.96 -3.93
CA LEU A 77 -9.77 20.44 -4.08
C LEU A 77 -9.79 19.09 -4.82
N LEU A 78 -8.75 18.83 -5.63
CA LEU A 78 -8.55 17.55 -6.29
C LEU A 78 -7.44 16.77 -5.56
N HIS A 79 -7.71 15.51 -5.21
CA HIS A 79 -6.72 14.61 -4.62
C HIS A 79 -6.35 13.51 -5.61
N VAL A 80 -5.12 13.53 -6.07
CA VAL A 80 -4.57 12.61 -7.08
C VAL A 80 -3.91 11.42 -6.40
N HIS A 81 -4.30 10.20 -6.80
CA HIS A 81 -3.82 8.96 -6.21
C HIS A 81 -2.87 8.14 -7.07
N GLU A 82 -2.69 8.49 -8.35
CA GLU A 82 -1.75 7.81 -9.26
C GLU A 82 -1.34 8.71 -10.45
N ALA A 83 -0.34 8.28 -11.22
CA ALA A 83 0.31 9.14 -12.22
C ALA A 83 -0.60 9.63 -13.36
N LYS A 84 -1.56 8.80 -13.83
CA LYS A 84 -2.51 9.21 -14.90
C LYS A 84 -3.52 10.22 -14.38
N ALA A 85 -3.95 10.06 -13.14
CA ALA A 85 -4.78 11.02 -12.44
C ALA A 85 -4.08 12.37 -12.30
N GLY A 86 -2.75 12.40 -12.13
CA GLY A 86 -1.96 13.63 -12.10
C GLY A 86 -2.04 14.42 -13.40
N GLN A 87 -1.93 13.75 -14.53
CA GLN A 87 -2.08 14.40 -15.85
C GLN A 87 -3.49 14.96 -16.04
N PHE A 88 -4.50 14.19 -15.67
CA PHE A 88 -5.90 14.63 -15.72
C PHE A 88 -6.12 15.87 -14.83
N ALA A 89 -5.68 15.83 -13.57
CA ALA A 89 -5.84 16.91 -12.61
C ALA A 89 -5.14 18.20 -13.09
N TYR A 90 -3.91 18.09 -13.60
CA TYR A 90 -3.17 19.22 -14.15
C TYR A 90 -3.95 19.92 -15.28
N LEU A 91 -4.52 19.16 -16.22
CA LEU A 91 -5.30 19.72 -17.32
C LEU A 91 -6.65 20.28 -16.83
N ALA A 92 -7.34 19.57 -15.94
CA ALA A 92 -8.61 20.01 -15.38
C ALA A 92 -8.46 21.32 -14.57
N THR A 93 -7.36 21.47 -13.83
CA THR A 93 -7.03 22.71 -13.09
C THR A 93 -6.86 23.90 -14.01
N ARG A 94 -6.32 23.71 -15.23
CA ARG A 94 -6.21 24.79 -16.22
C ARG A 94 -7.57 25.33 -16.66
N ILE A 95 -8.59 24.47 -16.69
CA ILE A 95 -9.95 24.81 -17.12
C ILE A 95 -10.78 25.36 -15.93
N TYR A 96 -10.76 24.67 -14.79
CA TYR A 96 -11.68 24.93 -13.68
C TYR A 96 -11.03 25.64 -12.49
N LYS A 97 -9.72 25.90 -12.54
CA LYS A 97 -8.95 26.63 -11.50
C LYS A 97 -9.08 26.00 -10.10
N ARG A 98 -9.19 24.67 -10.03
CA ARG A 98 -9.23 23.94 -8.77
C ARG A 98 -7.83 23.48 -8.38
N PRO A 99 -7.37 23.76 -7.16
CA PRO A 99 -6.07 23.29 -6.69
C PRO A 99 -6.05 21.76 -6.62
N TYR A 100 -4.86 21.17 -6.73
CA TYR A 100 -4.71 19.73 -6.53
C TYR A 100 -3.50 19.39 -5.68
N LEU A 101 -3.60 18.26 -4.98
CA LEU A 101 -2.50 17.60 -4.30
C LEU A 101 -2.26 16.21 -4.91
N ILE A 102 -1.04 15.71 -4.78
CA ILE A 102 -0.63 14.39 -5.26
C ILE A 102 -0.19 13.55 -4.07
N THR A 103 -0.75 12.33 -3.93
CA THR A 103 -0.16 11.29 -3.05
C THR A 103 0.62 10.30 -3.90
N ARG A 104 1.95 10.27 -3.70
CA ARG A 104 2.84 9.33 -4.36
C ARG A 104 3.05 8.09 -3.48
N ARG A 105 2.79 6.92 -4.08
CA ARG A 105 2.75 5.63 -3.36
C ARG A 105 3.84 4.65 -3.76
N VAL A 106 4.67 4.99 -4.75
CA VAL A 106 5.67 4.08 -5.32
C VAL A 106 7.05 4.73 -5.35
N PRO A 107 8.12 3.96 -5.06
CA PRO A 107 9.49 4.47 -5.03
C PRO A 107 10.13 4.54 -6.44
N ASN A 108 9.40 4.13 -7.49
CA ASN A 108 9.96 4.08 -8.84
C ASN A 108 10.45 5.46 -9.29
N PRO A 109 11.54 5.54 -10.08
CA PRO A 109 12.00 6.81 -10.65
C PRO A 109 10.91 7.57 -11.40
N ILE A 110 10.93 8.88 -11.28
CA ILE A 110 9.97 9.76 -11.95
C ILE A 110 10.45 10.00 -13.40
N LYS A 111 9.53 9.81 -14.35
CA LYS A 111 9.85 10.11 -15.77
C LYS A 111 10.19 11.59 -15.94
N ASN A 112 11.39 11.87 -16.39
CA ASN A 112 11.85 13.24 -16.60
C ASN A 112 11.42 13.77 -17.98
N ASN A 113 10.18 14.25 -18.09
CA ASN A 113 9.65 14.93 -19.26
C ASN A 113 8.87 16.19 -18.85
N ALA A 114 8.66 17.08 -19.81
CA ALA A 114 8.04 18.40 -19.58
C ALA A 114 6.63 18.29 -18.95
N LEU A 115 5.81 17.31 -19.36
CA LEU A 115 4.47 17.14 -18.82
C LEU A 115 4.53 16.69 -17.34
N THR A 116 5.35 15.69 -17.03
CA THR A 116 5.52 15.20 -15.66
C THR A 116 6.03 16.31 -14.75
N ARG A 117 7.01 17.09 -15.21
CA ARG A 117 7.53 18.23 -14.46
C ARG A 117 6.42 19.24 -14.14
N ARG A 118 5.60 19.62 -15.14
CA ARG A 118 4.46 20.52 -14.94
C ARG A 118 3.38 19.94 -14.01
N VAL A 119 3.18 18.63 -14.03
CA VAL A 119 2.23 17.95 -13.11
C VAL A 119 2.71 18.06 -11.66
N TYR A 120 3.99 17.81 -11.39
CA TYR A 120 4.50 17.91 -10.02
C TYR A 120 4.63 19.36 -9.54
N SER A 121 5.20 20.27 -10.36
CA SER A 121 5.36 21.68 -9.99
C SER A 121 4.03 22.44 -9.90
N GLY A 122 2.97 21.94 -10.54
CA GLY A 122 1.64 22.54 -10.47
C GLY A 122 0.79 22.08 -9.29
N ALA A 123 1.22 21.05 -8.55
CA ALA A 123 0.54 20.60 -7.34
C ALA A 123 0.75 21.59 -6.18
N GLU A 124 -0.31 21.88 -5.42
CA GLU A 124 -0.19 22.75 -4.24
C GLU A 124 0.59 22.08 -3.11
N ARG A 125 0.41 20.74 -2.98
CA ARG A 125 1.17 19.89 -2.05
C ARG A 125 1.40 18.51 -2.67
N ILE A 126 2.48 17.88 -2.25
CA ILE A 126 2.79 16.50 -2.58
C ILE A 126 2.92 15.73 -1.27
N VAL A 127 2.30 14.55 -1.22
CA VAL A 127 2.40 13.62 -0.11
C VAL A 127 3.18 12.38 -0.57
N ALA A 128 4.18 11.99 0.18
CA ALA A 128 4.91 10.72 0.09
C ALA A 128 4.43 9.75 1.16
N LEU A 129 4.39 8.44 0.88
CA LEU A 129 4.02 7.44 1.90
C LEU A 129 5.18 7.09 2.84
N SER A 130 6.40 7.51 2.52
CA SER A 130 7.62 7.18 3.27
C SER A 130 8.70 8.22 2.99
N ASP A 131 9.70 8.29 3.84
CA ASP A 131 10.89 9.10 3.62
C ASP A 131 11.65 8.62 2.37
N ALA A 132 11.72 7.32 2.12
CA ALA A 132 12.30 6.78 0.90
C ALA A 132 11.60 7.32 -0.38
N ILE A 133 10.28 7.48 -0.37
CA ILE A 133 9.55 8.09 -1.50
C ILE A 133 9.77 9.61 -1.53
N ARG A 134 9.89 10.25 -0.37
CA ARG A 134 10.23 11.69 -0.28
C ARG A 134 11.59 11.96 -0.93
N GLU A 135 12.59 11.13 -0.67
CA GLU A 135 13.92 11.24 -1.30
C GLU A 135 13.86 11.09 -2.83
N VAL A 136 13.04 10.19 -3.36
CA VAL A 136 12.83 10.08 -4.81
C VAL A 136 12.24 11.37 -5.40
N LEU A 137 11.33 12.02 -4.69
CA LEU A 137 10.72 13.29 -5.11
C LEU A 137 11.71 14.45 -5.06
N THR A 138 12.44 14.62 -3.98
CA THR A 138 13.44 15.69 -3.81
C THR A 138 14.65 15.51 -4.72
N SER A 139 15.06 14.26 -4.99
CA SER A 139 16.10 13.97 -6.00
C SER A 139 15.64 14.25 -7.43
N TYR A 140 14.34 14.15 -7.71
CA TYR A 140 13.80 14.51 -9.02
C TYR A 140 13.74 16.03 -9.24
N ASP A 141 13.33 16.79 -8.21
CA ASP A 141 13.31 18.23 -8.20
C ASP A 141 13.46 18.74 -6.75
N ALA A 142 14.57 19.39 -6.46
CA ALA A 142 14.91 19.91 -5.13
C ALA A 142 13.95 21.01 -4.63
N ASN A 143 13.15 21.60 -5.50
CA ASN A 143 12.13 22.59 -5.12
C ASN A 143 10.83 21.96 -4.63
N LEU A 144 10.68 20.61 -4.74
CA LEU A 144 9.53 19.93 -4.17
C LEU A 144 9.72 19.78 -2.65
N ASP A 145 8.64 20.05 -1.91
CA ASP A 145 8.57 19.89 -0.46
C ASP A 145 7.49 18.84 -0.11
N PRO A 146 7.78 17.54 -0.25
CA PRO A 146 6.80 16.50 0.01
C PRO A 146 6.61 16.26 1.50
N LEU A 147 5.36 16.26 1.95
CA LEU A 147 4.98 15.81 3.30
C LEU A 147 4.93 14.29 3.37
N VAL A 148 5.31 13.70 4.50
CA VAL A 148 5.16 12.26 4.71
C VAL A 148 3.87 11.97 5.46
N ILE A 149 2.91 11.29 4.78
CA ILE A 149 1.72 10.71 5.41
C ILE A 149 1.70 9.23 5.03
N PRO A 150 2.02 8.31 5.96
CA PRO A 150 2.19 6.90 5.65
C PRO A 150 0.87 6.21 5.26
N SER A 151 0.99 5.00 4.74
CA SER A 151 -0.14 4.10 4.52
C SER A 151 -0.85 3.77 5.83
N MET A 152 -2.10 3.36 5.70
CA MET A 152 -2.97 2.97 6.80
C MET A 152 -3.09 1.45 6.91
N VAL A 153 -3.35 0.97 8.10
CA VAL A 153 -3.80 -0.42 8.34
C VAL A 153 -5.17 -0.64 7.69
N SER A 154 -5.41 -1.86 7.20
CA SER A 154 -6.65 -2.15 6.45
C SER A 154 -7.83 -2.55 7.33
N SER A 155 -7.62 -2.81 8.63
CA SER A 155 -8.66 -3.32 9.55
C SER A 155 -9.42 -4.50 8.91
N LEU A 156 -8.67 -5.52 8.50
CA LEU A 156 -9.21 -6.68 7.78
C LEU A 156 -10.19 -7.45 8.66
N PRO A 157 -11.37 -7.81 8.15
CA PRO A 157 -12.29 -8.67 8.89
C PRO A 157 -11.69 -10.07 9.04
N VAL A 158 -12.05 -10.74 10.14
CA VAL A 158 -11.71 -12.13 10.43
C VAL A 158 -12.99 -12.90 10.64
N ASN A 159 -13.12 -14.04 9.97
CA ASN A 159 -14.07 -15.07 10.31
C ASN A 159 -13.35 -16.12 11.17
N PRO A 160 -13.63 -16.23 12.48
CA PRO A 160 -12.94 -17.15 13.37
C PRO A 160 -13.02 -18.60 12.90
N GLN A 161 -14.19 -19.05 12.41
CA GLN A 161 -14.37 -20.41 11.91
C GLN A 161 -13.48 -20.68 10.68
N ALA A 162 -13.42 -19.77 9.71
CA ALA A 162 -12.57 -19.91 8.54
C ALA A 162 -11.08 -19.93 8.91
N SER A 163 -10.68 -19.11 9.88
CA SER A 163 -9.30 -19.12 10.40
C SER A 163 -8.97 -20.44 11.10
N GLU A 164 -9.89 -21.00 11.89
CA GLU A 164 -9.72 -22.30 12.53
C GLU A 164 -9.66 -23.44 11.52
N GLU A 165 -10.47 -23.41 10.46
CA GLU A 165 -10.42 -24.37 9.36
C GLU A 165 -9.06 -24.36 8.66
N ILE A 166 -8.48 -23.17 8.40
CA ILE A 166 -7.12 -23.05 7.86
C ILE A 166 -6.12 -23.68 8.84
N ARG A 167 -6.18 -23.36 10.15
CA ARG A 167 -5.29 -23.96 11.15
C ARG A 167 -5.47 -25.48 11.23
N HIS A 168 -6.67 -26.00 11.12
CA HIS A 168 -6.96 -27.43 11.13
C HIS A 168 -6.38 -28.14 9.89
N GLN A 169 -6.47 -27.54 8.70
CA GLN A 169 -5.88 -28.07 7.47
C GLN A 169 -4.36 -28.25 7.62
N TYR A 170 -3.70 -27.29 8.27
CA TYR A 170 -2.24 -27.30 8.50
C TYR A 170 -1.88 -27.59 9.96
N ARG A 171 -2.68 -28.41 10.64
CA ARG A 171 -2.37 -28.75 12.04
C ARG A 171 -0.98 -29.40 12.14
N ASN A 172 -0.27 -29.09 13.22
CA ASN A 172 1.13 -29.49 13.46
C ASN A 172 2.15 -28.83 12.50
N LYS A 173 1.75 -27.82 11.72
CA LYS A 173 2.66 -27.01 10.93
C LYS A 173 2.88 -25.64 11.57
N PHE A 174 4.09 -25.12 11.42
CA PHE A 174 4.41 -23.74 11.67
C PHE A 174 4.22 -22.98 10.35
N LEU A 175 3.18 -22.13 10.30
CA LEU A 175 2.76 -21.48 9.06
C LEU A 175 3.49 -20.17 8.84
N VAL A 176 4.28 -20.14 7.78
CA VAL A 176 4.97 -18.95 7.29
C VAL A 176 4.18 -18.37 6.12
N GLY A 177 3.57 -17.20 6.34
CA GLY A 177 2.72 -16.55 5.36
C GLY A 177 3.43 -15.46 4.56
N HIS A 178 3.04 -15.33 3.29
CA HIS A 178 3.34 -14.19 2.43
C HIS A 178 2.09 -13.77 1.67
N ALA A 179 1.83 -12.48 1.54
CA ALA A 179 0.73 -11.97 0.75
C ALA A 179 1.20 -10.80 -0.15
N GLY A 180 0.94 -10.93 -1.45
CA GLY A 180 1.31 -9.91 -2.42
C GLY A 180 1.15 -10.36 -3.86
N ALA A 181 1.20 -9.42 -4.80
CA ALA A 181 1.22 -9.76 -6.21
C ALA A 181 2.47 -10.60 -6.54
N LEU A 182 2.30 -11.72 -7.24
CA LEU A 182 3.40 -12.59 -7.68
C LEU A 182 4.17 -11.94 -8.83
N VAL A 183 4.98 -10.94 -8.45
CA VAL A 183 5.82 -10.13 -9.34
C VAL A 183 7.21 -10.11 -8.73
N ASN A 184 7.98 -11.11 -9.04
CA ASN A 184 9.22 -11.47 -8.36
C ASN A 184 10.25 -10.34 -8.30
N HIS A 185 10.45 -9.60 -9.41
CA HIS A 185 11.42 -8.49 -9.47
C HIS A 185 11.07 -7.31 -8.54
N HIS A 186 9.87 -7.31 -7.93
CA HIS A 186 9.48 -6.36 -6.88
C HIS A 186 9.38 -7.03 -5.52
N LYS A 187 8.78 -8.23 -5.46
CA LYS A 187 8.38 -8.87 -4.21
C LYS A 187 9.31 -9.97 -3.72
N GLY A 188 10.23 -10.44 -4.58
CA GLY A 188 11.28 -11.37 -4.17
C GLY A 188 10.79 -12.75 -3.72
N GLN A 189 9.65 -13.22 -4.27
CA GLN A 189 9.08 -14.52 -3.86
C GLN A 189 10.03 -15.69 -4.12
N GLN A 190 10.96 -15.60 -5.08
CA GLN A 190 11.99 -16.61 -5.26
C GLN A 190 12.78 -16.90 -3.99
N TYR A 191 13.06 -15.88 -3.17
CA TYR A 191 13.81 -16.06 -1.92
C TYR A 191 13.02 -16.82 -0.86
N ILE A 192 11.68 -16.78 -0.94
CA ILE A 192 10.83 -17.65 -0.12
C ILE A 192 10.91 -19.08 -0.59
N VAL A 193 10.88 -19.32 -1.92
CA VAL A 193 11.04 -20.67 -2.49
C VAL A 193 12.39 -21.26 -2.13
N GLU A 194 13.48 -20.50 -2.26
CA GLU A 194 14.84 -20.91 -1.88
C GLU A 194 14.95 -21.22 -0.38
N ALA A 195 14.36 -20.39 0.49
CA ALA A 195 14.33 -20.63 1.93
C ALA A 195 13.51 -21.88 2.30
N ALA A 196 12.36 -22.10 1.63
CA ALA A 196 11.56 -23.31 1.79
C ALA A 196 12.32 -24.56 1.41
N ALA A 197 13.05 -24.54 0.29
CA ALA A 197 13.91 -25.63 -0.17
C ALA A 197 15.01 -25.95 0.86
N ALA A 198 15.66 -24.92 1.41
CA ALA A 198 16.71 -25.08 2.42
C ALA A 198 16.19 -25.68 3.74
N LEU A 199 14.93 -25.43 4.08
CA LEU A 199 14.35 -25.91 5.36
C LEU A 199 13.57 -27.21 5.23
N GLN A 200 13.24 -27.67 4.02
CA GLN A 200 12.31 -28.79 3.81
C GLN A 200 12.75 -30.10 4.48
N GLN A 201 14.03 -30.46 4.37
CA GLN A 201 14.53 -31.74 4.83
C GLN A 201 14.62 -31.82 6.36
N ASP A 202 15.19 -30.78 6.97
CA ASP A 202 15.47 -30.79 8.42
C ASP A 202 14.31 -30.26 9.25
N TYR A 203 13.41 -29.46 8.65
CA TYR A 203 12.29 -28.79 9.32
C TYR A 203 10.98 -28.94 8.51
N PRO A 204 10.50 -30.15 8.25
CA PRO A 204 9.31 -30.41 7.42
C PRO A 204 8.00 -29.88 8.05
N GLN A 205 8.03 -29.47 9.31
CA GLN A 205 6.91 -28.81 10.00
C GLN A 205 6.80 -27.32 9.65
N ILE A 206 7.86 -26.66 9.12
CA ILE A 206 7.76 -25.27 8.63
C ILE A 206 7.13 -25.32 7.24
N HIS A 207 5.95 -24.69 7.10
CA HIS A 207 5.16 -24.73 5.89
C HIS A 207 4.83 -23.33 5.40
N PHE A 208 5.03 -23.08 4.12
CA PHE A 208 4.91 -21.75 3.50
C PHE A 208 3.63 -21.64 2.69
N LEU A 209 2.87 -20.56 2.93
CA LEU A 209 1.68 -20.21 2.16
C LEU A 209 1.89 -18.85 1.48
N LEU A 210 1.90 -18.85 0.14
CA LEU A 210 2.07 -17.65 -0.67
C LEU A 210 0.73 -17.25 -1.30
N LEU A 211 0.14 -16.16 -0.82
CA LEU A 211 -1.15 -15.65 -1.26
C LEU A 211 -0.97 -14.57 -2.32
N GLY A 212 -1.59 -14.76 -3.47
CA GLY A 212 -1.65 -13.75 -4.52
C GLY A 212 -1.63 -14.34 -5.93
N ARG A 213 -1.73 -13.45 -6.90
CA ARG A 213 -1.61 -13.73 -8.35
C ARG A 213 -0.63 -12.78 -8.98
N GLY A 214 -0.02 -13.18 -10.08
CA GLY A 214 0.86 -12.28 -10.82
C GLY A 214 1.49 -12.93 -12.03
N ARG A 215 2.21 -12.11 -12.80
CA ARG A 215 2.81 -12.57 -14.07
C ARG A 215 3.91 -13.61 -13.90
N ASP A 216 4.53 -13.70 -12.72
CA ASP A 216 5.65 -14.60 -12.45
C ASP A 216 5.20 -15.89 -11.74
N GLU A 217 3.87 -16.09 -11.56
CA GLU A 217 3.28 -17.21 -10.84
C GLU A 217 3.74 -18.57 -11.39
N GLU A 218 3.58 -18.80 -12.70
CA GLU A 218 3.97 -20.05 -13.34
C GLU A 218 5.47 -20.33 -13.24
N TRP A 219 6.28 -19.29 -13.29
CA TRP A 219 7.72 -19.43 -13.10
C TRP A 219 8.06 -19.81 -11.66
N LEU A 220 7.44 -19.17 -10.68
CA LEU A 220 7.62 -19.48 -9.25
C LEU A 220 7.17 -20.92 -8.92
N LYS A 221 6.03 -21.36 -9.47
CA LYS A 221 5.53 -22.74 -9.31
C LYS A 221 6.51 -23.76 -9.88
N ARG A 222 7.11 -23.50 -11.06
CA ARG A 222 8.15 -24.37 -11.60
C ARG A 222 9.41 -24.39 -10.72
N MET A 223 9.82 -23.27 -10.18
CA MET A 223 10.95 -23.18 -9.26
C MET A 223 10.71 -23.96 -7.96
N ALA A 224 9.46 -23.99 -7.49
CA ALA A 224 9.05 -24.71 -6.29
C ALA A 224 8.72 -26.21 -6.56
N ALA A 225 8.93 -26.71 -7.79
CA ALA A 225 8.62 -28.10 -8.11
C ALA A 225 9.43 -29.06 -7.23
N GLY A 226 8.72 -30.02 -6.59
CA GLY A 226 9.31 -30.98 -5.63
C GLY A 226 9.37 -30.51 -4.19
N LEU A 227 8.94 -29.27 -3.88
CA LEU A 227 8.79 -28.83 -2.50
C LEU A 227 7.43 -29.29 -1.96
N ASN A 228 7.45 -29.94 -0.79
CA ASN A 228 6.25 -30.41 -0.10
C ASN A 228 5.84 -29.47 1.08
N ASN A 229 6.64 -28.45 1.32
CA ASN A 229 6.45 -27.50 2.41
C ASN A 229 6.11 -26.09 1.92
N LEU A 230 5.65 -25.93 0.67
CA LEU A 230 5.27 -24.64 0.11
C LEU A 230 4.05 -24.79 -0.81
N GLU A 231 3.06 -23.91 -0.61
CA GLU A 231 1.86 -23.82 -1.44
C GLU A 231 1.65 -22.40 -1.97
N PHE A 232 1.23 -22.31 -3.24
CA PHE A 232 0.74 -21.07 -3.84
C PHE A 232 -0.78 -21.06 -3.76
N LEU A 233 -1.30 -20.08 -3.04
CA LEU A 233 -2.73 -19.82 -2.96
C LEU A 233 -3.06 -18.62 -3.84
N ASP A 234 -4.18 -18.71 -4.54
CA ASP A 234 -4.68 -17.60 -5.35
C ASP A 234 -4.89 -16.32 -4.53
N PHE A 235 -5.24 -15.23 -5.22
CA PHE A 235 -5.70 -14.02 -4.54
C PHE A 235 -6.88 -14.36 -3.62
N ARG A 236 -6.77 -13.96 -2.35
CA ARG A 236 -7.78 -14.19 -1.31
C ARG A 236 -8.38 -12.86 -0.85
N GLU A 237 -9.70 -12.75 -0.91
CA GLU A 237 -10.39 -11.59 -0.35
C GLU A 237 -10.42 -11.63 1.18
N ASN A 238 -10.45 -12.81 1.75
CA ASN A 238 -10.43 -13.09 3.19
C ASN A 238 -9.00 -13.16 3.76
N LEU A 239 -8.13 -12.24 3.37
CA LEU A 239 -6.74 -12.20 3.85
C LEU A 239 -6.64 -12.19 5.39
N GLY A 240 -7.61 -11.58 6.09
CA GLY A 240 -7.64 -11.54 7.54
C GLY A 240 -7.66 -12.93 8.18
N ASP A 241 -8.40 -13.88 7.59
CA ASP A 241 -8.49 -15.26 8.11
C ASP A 241 -7.14 -15.98 8.02
N PHE A 242 -6.40 -15.75 6.93
CA PHE A 242 -5.05 -16.30 6.76
C PHE A 242 -4.04 -15.63 7.69
N LEU A 243 -4.07 -14.29 7.83
CA LEU A 243 -3.19 -13.60 8.77
C LEU A 243 -3.42 -14.08 10.20
N ALA A 244 -4.68 -14.32 10.59
CA ALA A 244 -5.00 -14.87 11.92
C ALA A 244 -4.52 -16.33 12.10
N ALA A 245 -4.35 -17.08 11.00
CA ALA A 245 -3.88 -18.46 11.03
C ALA A 245 -2.35 -18.61 10.96
N PHE A 246 -1.59 -17.61 10.56
CA PHE A 246 -0.14 -17.68 10.42
C PHE A 246 0.59 -17.62 11.78
N ASP A 247 1.80 -18.18 11.80
CA ASP A 247 2.74 -18.10 12.92
C ASP A 247 3.85 -17.07 12.68
N LEU A 248 4.10 -16.73 11.40
CA LEU A 248 5.13 -15.81 10.95
C LEU A 248 4.75 -15.20 9.60
N PHE A 249 5.03 -13.94 9.40
CA PHE A 249 4.87 -13.27 8.10
C PHE A 249 6.24 -12.92 7.50
N VAL A 250 6.46 -13.27 6.22
CA VAL A 250 7.70 -12.98 5.50
C VAL A 250 7.47 -12.07 4.31
N PHE A 251 8.38 -11.09 4.13
CA PHE A 251 8.22 -10.07 3.09
C PHE A 251 9.58 -9.68 2.49
N PRO A 252 10.20 -10.56 1.67
CA PRO A 252 11.53 -10.37 1.12
C PRO A 252 11.53 -9.49 -0.15
N SER A 253 10.77 -8.39 -0.12
CA SER A 253 10.66 -7.47 -1.27
C SER A 253 12.01 -6.91 -1.70
N LEU A 254 12.19 -6.74 -3.02
CA LEU A 254 13.36 -6.09 -3.62
C LEU A 254 13.15 -4.57 -3.76
N HIS A 255 11.89 -4.17 -3.96
CA HIS A 255 11.50 -2.76 -4.10
C HIS A 255 10.16 -2.53 -3.41
N GLU A 256 10.11 -1.57 -2.48
CA GLU A 256 8.88 -1.27 -1.75
C GLU A 256 8.76 0.23 -1.43
N GLY A 257 7.53 0.74 -1.48
CA GLY A 257 7.24 2.10 -1.03
C GLY A 257 7.21 2.21 0.49
N LEU A 258 6.37 1.44 1.13
CA LEU A 258 6.26 1.33 2.59
C LEU A 258 5.99 -0.12 3.02
N GLY A 259 5.25 -0.90 2.19
CA GLY A 259 4.84 -2.25 2.54
C GLY A 259 3.57 -2.29 3.39
N SER A 260 2.48 -1.71 2.90
CA SER A 260 1.24 -1.58 3.69
C SER A 260 0.68 -2.90 4.24
N VAL A 261 0.93 -4.04 3.59
CA VAL A 261 0.55 -5.37 4.10
C VAL A 261 1.31 -5.74 5.38
N LEU A 262 2.49 -5.18 5.61
CA LEU A 262 3.21 -5.36 6.87
C LEU A 262 2.46 -4.72 8.03
N LEU A 263 1.82 -3.56 7.80
CA LEU A 263 0.98 -2.92 8.81
C LEU A 263 -0.22 -3.81 9.16
N ASP A 264 -0.80 -4.49 8.16
CA ASP A 264 -1.86 -5.47 8.39
C ASP A 264 -1.33 -6.66 9.20
N ALA A 265 -0.19 -7.25 8.82
CA ALA A 265 0.43 -8.34 9.58
C ALA A 265 0.75 -7.96 11.03
N MET A 266 1.22 -6.72 11.27
CA MET A 266 1.45 -6.19 12.62
C MET A 266 0.16 -6.14 13.45
N GLN A 267 -0.97 -5.75 12.85
CA GLN A 267 -2.27 -5.76 13.55
C GLN A 267 -2.72 -7.14 13.99
N PHE A 268 -2.31 -8.17 13.26
CA PHE A 268 -2.55 -9.57 13.61
C PHE A 268 -1.53 -10.15 14.61
N ARG A 269 -0.68 -9.30 15.20
CA ARG A 269 0.40 -9.74 16.10
C ARG A 269 1.26 -10.84 15.49
N LEU A 270 1.56 -10.71 14.20
CA LEU A 270 2.48 -11.60 13.52
C LEU A 270 3.91 -11.09 13.70
N PRO A 271 4.85 -11.96 14.10
CA PRO A 271 6.26 -11.65 13.95
C PRO A 271 6.60 -11.53 12.47
N ILE A 272 7.52 -10.65 12.12
CA ILE A 272 7.80 -10.29 10.73
C ILE A 272 9.28 -10.46 10.44
N VAL A 273 9.58 -11.09 9.28
CA VAL A 273 10.90 -11.03 8.64
C VAL A 273 10.74 -10.32 7.30
N ALA A 274 11.41 -9.20 7.09
CA ALA A 274 11.30 -8.41 5.88
C ALA A 274 12.67 -7.94 5.37
N SER A 275 12.75 -7.60 4.08
CA SER A 275 13.95 -6.98 3.51
C SER A 275 14.11 -5.54 3.97
N ARG A 276 15.35 -5.12 4.16
CA ARG A 276 15.75 -3.72 4.46
C ARG A 276 15.75 -2.90 3.17
N VAL A 277 14.57 -2.59 2.62
CA VAL A 277 14.44 -1.82 1.36
C VAL A 277 13.34 -0.77 1.45
N GLY A 278 13.51 0.34 0.73
CA GLY A 278 12.54 1.43 0.64
C GLY A 278 12.09 1.90 2.02
N GLY A 279 10.77 2.07 2.20
CA GLY A 279 10.17 2.51 3.46
C GLY A 279 9.97 1.41 4.52
N ILE A 280 10.36 0.15 4.27
CA ILE A 280 10.20 -0.92 5.26
C ILE A 280 10.94 -0.61 6.57
N PRO A 281 12.20 -0.09 6.56
CA PRO A 281 12.90 0.29 7.80
C PRO A 281 12.25 1.44 8.58
N GLU A 282 11.30 2.16 7.99
CA GLU A 282 10.55 3.23 8.67
C GLU A 282 9.44 2.68 9.58
N ILE A 283 9.00 1.42 9.33
CA ILE A 283 7.95 0.75 10.12
C ILE A 283 8.47 -0.45 10.90
N ILE A 284 9.62 -1.03 10.49
CA ILE A 284 10.25 -2.15 11.18
C ILE A 284 11.63 -1.74 11.68
N GLU A 285 11.81 -1.78 12.99
CA GLU A 285 13.10 -1.66 13.67
C GLU A 285 13.65 -3.05 13.97
N HIS A 286 14.82 -3.40 13.39
CA HIS A 286 15.40 -4.73 13.50
C HIS A 286 15.64 -5.14 14.95
N GLY A 287 15.14 -6.33 15.33
CA GLY A 287 15.29 -6.89 16.67
C GLY A 287 14.33 -6.32 17.72
N LYS A 288 13.50 -5.32 17.36
CA LYS A 288 12.54 -4.70 18.27
C LYS A 288 11.09 -5.06 17.95
N ASN A 289 10.66 -4.87 16.69
CA ASN A 289 9.30 -5.18 16.22
C ASN A 289 9.30 -6.02 14.94
N GLY A 290 10.42 -6.63 14.58
CA GLY A 290 10.61 -7.52 13.46
C GLY A 290 12.08 -7.75 13.16
N LEU A 291 12.37 -8.62 12.21
CA LEU A 291 13.72 -8.86 11.72
C LEU A 291 13.87 -8.30 10.31
N LEU A 292 14.92 -7.52 10.09
CA LEU A 292 15.28 -7.01 8.77
C LEU A 292 16.49 -7.76 8.23
N ILE A 293 16.37 -8.28 7.02
CA ILE A 293 17.43 -8.97 6.28
C ILE A 293 17.90 -8.13 5.10
N SER A 294 19.06 -8.44 4.55
CA SER A 294 19.52 -7.88 3.27
C SER A 294 18.59 -8.30 2.14
N SER A 295 18.36 -7.41 1.19
CA SER A 295 17.56 -7.70 0.00
C SER A 295 18.24 -8.79 -0.83
N GLY A 296 17.47 -9.78 -1.27
CA GLY A 296 18.00 -10.87 -2.10
C GLY A 296 18.72 -11.97 -1.33
N ASP A 297 18.66 -11.99 -0.02
CA ASP A 297 19.36 -12.96 0.81
C ASP A 297 18.39 -14.03 1.34
N SER A 298 18.25 -15.11 0.56
CA SER A 298 17.41 -16.27 0.92
C SER A 298 17.98 -17.05 2.10
N ARG A 299 19.30 -17.03 2.28
CA ARG A 299 19.94 -17.69 3.42
C ARG A 299 19.60 -16.97 4.72
N ALA A 300 19.77 -15.64 4.76
CA ALA A 300 19.38 -14.85 5.94
C ALA A 300 17.87 -14.95 6.22
N LEU A 301 17.03 -15.10 5.18
CA LEU A 301 15.61 -15.36 5.34
C LEU A 301 15.36 -16.70 6.04
N ALA A 302 15.96 -17.79 5.57
CA ALA A 302 15.84 -19.12 6.16
C ALA A 302 16.35 -19.14 7.62
N GLU A 303 17.52 -18.54 7.88
CA GLU A 303 18.10 -18.44 9.22
C GLU A 303 17.20 -17.64 10.18
N SER A 304 16.60 -16.54 9.73
CA SER A 304 15.68 -15.72 10.53
C SER A 304 14.37 -16.46 10.83
N ILE A 305 13.82 -17.19 9.84
CA ILE A 305 12.64 -18.05 10.04
C ILE A 305 12.93 -19.11 11.10
N LEU A 306 14.06 -19.82 10.98
CA LEU A 306 14.47 -20.86 11.90
C LEU A 306 14.73 -20.32 13.31
N TYR A 307 15.37 -19.13 13.40
CA TYR A 307 15.57 -18.46 14.68
C TYR A 307 14.24 -18.16 15.38
N LEU A 308 13.26 -17.60 14.66
CA LEU A 308 11.95 -17.31 15.23
C LEU A 308 11.13 -18.60 15.51
N TYR A 309 11.27 -19.62 14.68
CA TYR A 309 10.66 -20.94 14.94
C TYR A 309 11.11 -21.53 16.28
N ARG A 310 12.42 -21.48 16.58
CA ARG A 310 13.02 -22.04 17.80
C ARG A 310 12.81 -21.17 19.04
N ASN A 311 12.54 -19.88 18.90
CA ASN A 311 12.51 -18.91 20.01
C ASN A 311 11.11 -18.27 20.18
N ALA A 312 10.17 -19.03 20.76
CA ALA A 312 8.78 -18.63 20.92
C ALA A 312 8.60 -17.34 21.77
N ALA A 313 9.45 -17.09 22.76
CA ALA A 313 9.40 -15.87 23.57
C ALA A 313 9.73 -14.64 22.71
N ILE A 314 10.87 -14.66 22.01
CA ILE A 314 11.29 -13.57 21.13
C ILE A 314 10.24 -13.33 20.05
N ARG A 315 9.68 -14.39 19.49
CA ARG A 315 8.62 -14.30 18.48
C ARG A 315 7.40 -13.53 19.01
N ARG A 316 6.97 -13.79 20.23
CA ARG A 316 5.85 -13.08 20.88
C ARG A 316 6.18 -11.61 21.17
N ASP A 317 7.38 -11.35 21.67
CA ASP A 317 7.79 -9.98 22.02
C ASP A 317 7.88 -9.09 20.76
N LEU A 318 8.47 -9.60 19.66
CA LEU A 318 8.51 -8.90 18.39
C LEU A 318 7.10 -8.63 17.83
N ALA A 319 6.22 -9.61 17.94
CA ALA A 319 4.85 -9.52 17.45
C ALA A 319 4.03 -8.48 18.24
N GLU A 320 4.14 -8.45 19.57
CA GLU A 320 3.45 -7.47 20.40
C GLU A 320 3.98 -6.06 20.14
N ASN A 321 5.30 -5.89 20.05
CA ASN A 321 5.90 -4.61 19.72
C ASN A 321 5.47 -4.12 18.32
N ALA A 322 5.37 -5.04 17.33
CA ALA A 322 4.85 -4.73 16.00
C ALA A 322 3.40 -4.24 16.06
N TYR A 323 2.56 -4.90 16.84
CA TYR A 323 1.18 -4.48 17.06
C TYR A 323 1.10 -3.06 17.63
N GLN A 324 1.89 -2.74 18.67
CA GLN A 324 1.92 -1.39 19.26
C GLN A 324 2.33 -0.33 18.23
N VAL A 325 3.30 -0.63 17.35
CA VAL A 325 3.68 0.27 16.24
C VAL A 325 2.51 0.48 15.28
N SER A 326 1.75 -0.57 14.93
CA SER A 326 0.64 -0.50 13.97
C SER A 326 -0.49 0.45 14.39
N LEU A 327 -0.67 0.68 15.69
CA LEU A 327 -1.69 1.58 16.23
C LEU A 327 -1.52 3.04 15.76
N ASN A 328 -0.28 3.43 15.41
CA ASN A 328 0.01 4.76 14.87
C ASN A 328 -0.47 4.95 13.42
N TYR A 329 -0.84 3.86 12.73
CA TYR A 329 -1.22 3.84 11.32
C TYR A 329 -2.73 3.67 11.10
N HIS A 330 -3.54 4.04 12.08
CA HIS A 330 -5.00 3.93 12.01
C HIS A 330 -5.59 4.88 10.96
N PRO A 331 -6.61 4.46 10.17
CA PRO A 331 -7.21 5.30 9.11
C PRO A 331 -7.69 6.67 9.57
N HIS A 332 -8.27 6.78 10.77
CA HIS A 332 -8.70 8.07 11.32
C HIS A 332 -7.55 9.06 11.51
N SER A 333 -6.39 8.60 11.96
CA SER A 333 -5.21 9.46 12.15
C SER A 333 -4.74 10.04 10.82
N SER A 334 -4.68 9.21 9.78
CA SER A 334 -4.30 9.65 8.43
C SER A 334 -5.35 10.57 7.82
N ALA A 335 -6.65 10.26 7.95
CA ALA A 335 -7.73 11.12 7.47
C ALA A 335 -7.66 12.51 8.11
N ARG A 336 -7.41 12.59 9.43
CA ARG A 336 -7.23 13.86 10.15
C ARG A 336 -6.04 14.68 9.61
N ARG A 337 -4.90 14.02 9.32
CA ARG A 337 -3.73 14.68 8.71
C ARG A 337 -4.05 15.21 7.32
N TYR A 338 -4.76 14.44 6.48
CA TYR A 338 -5.20 14.90 5.16
C TYR A 338 -6.20 16.06 5.26
N LEU A 339 -7.14 16.04 6.22
CA LEU A 339 -8.07 17.14 6.42
C LEU A 339 -7.39 18.45 6.80
N LEU A 340 -6.39 18.39 7.67
CA LEU A 340 -5.57 19.56 8.01
C LEU A 340 -4.86 20.10 6.76
N LEU A 341 -4.27 19.23 5.98
CA LEU A 341 -3.60 19.58 4.74
C LEU A 341 -4.56 20.17 3.69
N TYR A 342 -5.77 19.62 3.55
CA TYR A 342 -6.78 20.19 2.63
C TYR A 342 -7.21 21.59 3.07
N ARG A 343 -7.40 21.81 4.35
CA ARG A 343 -7.74 23.14 4.89
C ARG A 343 -6.60 24.12 4.69
N GLU A 344 -5.36 23.73 4.91
CA GLU A 344 -4.16 24.54 4.65
C GLU A 344 -4.10 24.97 3.18
N ILE A 345 -4.26 24.05 2.23
CA ILE A 345 -4.26 24.35 0.79
C ILE A 345 -5.35 25.36 0.43
N LEU A 346 -6.53 25.25 1.02
CA LEU A 346 -7.67 26.10 0.69
C LEU A 346 -7.68 27.44 1.42
N SER A 347 -6.98 27.57 2.55
CA SER A 347 -6.82 28.82 3.31
C SER A 347 -5.58 29.63 2.90
N GLY A 348 -4.66 29.02 2.15
CA GLY A 348 -3.44 29.71 1.70
C GLY A 348 -3.75 30.88 0.75
N PRO A 349 -2.88 31.90 0.64
CA PRO A 349 -3.06 33.01 -0.29
C PRO A 349 -3.18 32.46 -1.70
N ALA A 350 -4.26 32.83 -2.39
CA ALA A 350 -4.40 32.54 -3.81
C ALA A 350 -3.09 32.95 -4.49
N ARG A 351 -2.42 32.04 -5.19
CA ARG A 351 -1.26 32.39 -6.03
C ARG A 351 -1.73 33.48 -6.98
N MET A 352 -1.39 34.75 -6.66
CA MET A 352 -1.59 35.83 -7.60
C MET A 352 -0.87 35.44 -8.89
N GLY A 353 -1.64 35.39 -9.97
CA GLY A 353 -1.11 35.08 -11.28
C GLY A 353 0.13 35.91 -11.51
N THR A 354 1.24 35.25 -11.82
CA THR A 354 2.34 35.95 -12.50
C THR A 354 1.78 36.47 -13.79
N ALA A 355 1.36 37.73 -13.71
CA ALA A 355 1.10 38.56 -14.89
C ALA A 355 2.33 38.47 -15.77
N ALA A 356 2.11 38.14 -17.03
CA ALA A 356 3.07 38.29 -18.10
C ALA A 356 3.79 39.63 -17.96
N LYS A 357 5.09 39.60 -17.77
CA LYS A 357 5.95 40.70 -18.21
C LYS A 357 6.45 40.33 -19.59
N GLY A 358 6.20 41.29 -20.48
CA GLY A 358 6.38 41.34 -21.90
C GLY A 358 7.70 40.88 -22.51
#